data_6a1163a4bbcba760f0cf8f645a9568bf
#
_entry.id   6a1163a4bbcba760f0cf8f645a9568bf
#
_cell.length_a   1.000
_cell.length_b   1.000
_cell.length_c   1.000
_cell.angle_alpha   90.00
_cell.angle_beta   90.00
_cell.angle_gamma   90.00
#
_symmetry.space_group_name_H-M   'P 1'
#
loop_
_entity.id
_entity.type
_entity.pdbx_description
1 polymer ?
#
loop_
_entity_poly.entity_id
_entity_poly.type
_entity_poly.pdbx_seq_one_letter_code
_entity_poly.pdbx_strand_id
1 'polypeptide(L)'
;MTVQAAVEARAVTCRTRARGVTVRDVSLTVGQGDLVAIIGGSGSGKSTLLAALSGLRPPTSGTVLRHPDRHVGYVPAGDSIAPVLPLARALRYTAALRGVSGASGDAVDDTLDLAGMAAAASVPVGALNPGERKRAEIAAELLAVPAALFLDEPTAFLDPAQAAQVLRLLRRLSDTGSTVLLTTNNPLDAARCAKVAVLATGGHLAFFGTPAAARGYFGADSLEEIYERLAGLGDPAAAWSRRFLYFSRTAGGSAPIPTTPRAPGPTLLIPDQAGPHSAGRPTLPAAGNGYPEEYGRELDLSEQNAAVPAQGRGLAHEDGIDPDPRPDTSPAKKRGPLGQLPVLISRNAEVLARARRQQVIMGAAPLAVLLVFCLLLGVGALDGSAAVTLAWAILGGLATGAAYELPMRATEAGVLRRERFSGLSTPAFLTAKAIVLLPALAVADVIILAVPGLADRLQQGFGLSYLAVFAASVIGLAGALATLVPRKSPRDQPSLPTPRP
;
A
#
# COMPACT_ATOMS: atom_id res chain seq x y z
N MET A 1 -14.83 -31.18 8.50
CA MET A 1 -14.21 -30.03 9.21
C MET A 1 -14.84 -28.75 8.66
N THR A 2 -15.58 -28.03 9.47
CA THR A 2 -16.13 -26.71 9.11
C THR A 2 -14.97 -25.73 9.00
N VAL A 3 -14.68 -25.26 7.81
CA VAL A 3 -13.64 -24.23 7.57
C VAL A 3 -14.08 -22.96 8.30
N GLN A 4 -13.32 -22.56 9.31
CA GLN A 4 -13.59 -21.33 10.05
C GLN A 4 -13.34 -20.14 9.11
N ALA A 5 -14.35 -19.31 8.89
CA ALA A 5 -14.24 -18.11 8.06
C ALA A 5 -13.33 -17.07 8.72
N ALA A 6 -12.29 -16.64 8.01
CA ALA A 6 -11.43 -15.54 8.44
C ALA A 6 -12.00 -14.17 8.00
N VAL A 7 -12.59 -14.12 6.78
CA VAL A 7 -13.22 -12.94 6.22
C VAL A 7 -14.48 -13.38 5.47
N GLU A 8 -15.60 -12.77 5.77
CA GLU A 8 -16.86 -13.01 5.06
C GLU A 8 -17.44 -11.68 4.59
N ALA A 9 -17.69 -11.58 3.29
CA ALA A 9 -18.41 -10.48 2.64
C ALA A 9 -19.82 -10.91 2.29
N ARG A 10 -20.83 -10.11 2.66
CA ARG A 10 -22.24 -10.32 2.36
C ARG A 10 -22.80 -9.10 1.64
N ALA A 11 -23.14 -9.26 0.37
CA ALA A 11 -23.75 -8.24 -0.48
C ALA A 11 -22.99 -6.90 -0.49
N VAL A 12 -21.67 -6.96 -0.50
CA VAL A 12 -20.80 -5.79 -0.38
C VAL A 12 -20.87 -4.93 -1.64
N THR A 13 -21.26 -3.67 -1.47
CA THR A 13 -21.26 -2.66 -2.52
C THR A 13 -20.42 -1.46 -2.08
N CYS A 14 -19.54 -0.98 -2.98
CA CYS A 14 -18.69 0.17 -2.72
C CYS A 14 -18.88 1.24 -3.79
N ARG A 15 -18.98 2.51 -3.35
CA ARG A 15 -19.00 3.69 -4.22
C ARG A 15 -17.75 4.53 -3.98
N THR A 16 -17.16 5.05 -5.06
CA THR A 16 -16.10 6.05 -5.01
C THR A 16 -16.59 7.36 -5.63
N ARG A 17 -16.07 8.52 -5.15
CA ARG A 17 -16.46 9.82 -5.69
C ARG A 17 -16.11 9.98 -7.16
N ALA A 18 -14.97 9.43 -7.59
CA ALA A 18 -14.47 9.61 -8.94
C ALA A 18 -15.16 8.71 -10.00
N ARG A 19 -15.62 7.51 -9.60
CA ARG A 19 -16.10 6.48 -10.53
C ARG A 19 -17.49 5.93 -10.24
N GLY A 20 -18.21 6.50 -9.27
CA GLY A 20 -19.51 5.97 -8.85
C GLY A 20 -19.41 4.59 -8.18
N VAL A 21 -20.28 3.65 -8.52
CA VAL A 21 -20.25 2.28 -7.97
C VAL A 21 -19.10 1.50 -8.62
N THR A 22 -18.15 1.05 -7.80
CA THR A 22 -16.92 0.34 -8.23
C THR A 22 -16.90 -1.13 -7.83
N VAL A 23 -17.74 -1.55 -6.87
CA VAL A 23 -17.97 -2.93 -6.44
C VAL A 23 -19.46 -3.08 -6.23
N ARG A 24 -20.06 -4.20 -6.70
CA ARG A 24 -21.50 -4.42 -6.69
C ARG A 24 -21.84 -5.79 -6.14
N ASP A 25 -22.58 -5.82 -5.03
CA ASP A 25 -23.22 -7.01 -4.46
C ASP A 25 -22.29 -8.23 -4.36
N VAL A 26 -21.07 -8.01 -3.87
CA VAL A 26 -20.06 -9.07 -3.74
C VAL A 26 -20.28 -9.85 -2.46
N SER A 27 -20.47 -11.18 -2.61
CA SER A 27 -20.55 -12.12 -1.50
C SER A 27 -19.49 -13.21 -1.70
N LEU A 28 -18.60 -13.38 -0.70
CA LEU A 28 -17.57 -14.41 -0.69
C LEU A 28 -17.14 -14.73 0.74
N THR A 29 -16.61 -15.94 0.94
CA THR A 29 -16.10 -16.39 2.23
C THR A 29 -14.68 -16.91 2.06
N VAL A 30 -13.72 -16.31 2.77
CA VAL A 30 -12.31 -16.69 2.82
C VAL A 30 -12.07 -17.49 4.09
N GLY A 31 -11.52 -18.68 3.95
CA GLY A 31 -11.17 -19.54 5.07
C GLY A 31 -9.88 -19.08 5.76
N GLN A 32 -9.70 -19.54 7.00
CA GLN A 32 -8.44 -19.32 7.72
C GLN A 32 -7.30 -20.05 7.00
N GLY A 33 -6.16 -19.39 6.83
CA GLY A 33 -4.99 -19.92 6.13
C GLY A 33 -5.11 -19.93 4.60
N ASP A 34 -6.18 -19.35 4.02
CA ASP A 34 -6.29 -19.23 2.56
C ASP A 34 -5.31 -18.17 2.01
N LEU A 35 -4.68 -18.48 0.88
CA LEU A 35 -4.00 -17.49 0.02
C LEU A 35 -4.90 -17.20 -1.18
N VAL A 36 -5.47 -16.01 -1.23
CA VAL A 36 -6.49 -15.60 -2.22
C VAL A 36 -5.98 -14.47 -3.10
N ALA A 37 -6.05 -14.61 -4.43
CA ALA A 37 -5.82 -13.52 -5.37
C ALA A 37 -7.15 -12.93 -5.85
N ILE A 38 -7.29 -11.60 -5.77
CA ILE A 38 -8.37 -10.86 -6.40
C ILE A 38 -7.86 -10.38 -7.76
N ILE A 39 -8.46 -10.90 -8.83
CA ILE A 39 -8.05 -10.65 -10.21
C ILE A 39 -9.17 -9.99 -11.03
N GLY A 40 -8.81 -9.43 -12.17
CA GLY A 40 -9.74 -8.75 -13.08
C GLY A 40 -9.09 -7.57 -13.78
N GLY A 41 -9.71 -7.05 -14.82
CA GLY A 41 -9.18 -5.95 -15.62
C GLY A 41 -8.90 -4.67 -14.82
N SER A 42 -8.16 -3.74 -15.42
CA SER A 42 -7.92 -2.44 -14.79
C SER A 42 -9.25 -1.70 -14.55
N GLY A 43 -9.44 -1.18 -13.34
CA GLY A 43 -10.68 -0.50 -12.97
C GLY A 43 -11.85 -1.41 -12.58
N SER A 44 -11.68 -2.74 -12.54
CA SER A 44 -12.74 -3.68 -12.10
C SER A 44 -13.11 -3.59 -10.61
N GLY A 45 -12.37 -2.80 -9.81
CA GLY A 45 -12.67 -2.60 -8.39
C GLY A 45 -11.84 -3.42 -7.41
N LYS A 46 -10.77 -4.11 -7.84
CA LYS A 46 -9.90 -4.96 -7.00
C LYS A 46 -9.44 -4.28 -5.72
N SER A 47 -8.72 -3.15 -5.84
CA SER A 47 -8.22 -2.38 -4.68
C SER A 47 -9.37 -1.83 -3.81
N THR A 48 -10.53 -1.54 -4.42
CA THR A 48 -11.71 -1.08 -3.68
C THR A 48 -12.32 -2.22 -2.87
N LEU A 49 -12.43 -3.41 -3.44
CA LEU A 49 -12.88 -4.61 -2.72
C LEU A 49 -11.90 -4.97 -1.61
N LEU A 50 -10.59 -5.01 -1.90
CA LEU A 50 -9.55 -5.27 -0.91
C LEU A 50 -9.63 -4.29 0.27
N ALA A 51 -9.80 -2.99 -0.01
CA ALA A 51 -9.94 -1.95 1.01
C ALA A 51 -11.24 -2.10 1.85
N ALA A 52 -12.31 -2.63 1.27
CA ALA A 52 -13.54 -2.96 2.01
C ALA A 52 -13.35 -4.20 2.89
N LEU A 53 -12.77 -5.27 2.32
CA LEU A 53 -12.50 -6.51 3.03
C LEU A 53 -11.52 -6.32 4.19
N SER A 54 -10.49 -5.50 4.05
CA SER A 54 -9.55 -5.16 5.12
C SER A 54 -10.14 -4.25 6.20
N GLY A 55 -11.19 -3.48 5.88
CA GLY A 55 -11.76 -2.43 6.75
C GLY A 55 -11.05 -1.09 6.65
N LEU A 56 -10.11 -0.93 5.72
CA LEU A 56 -9.50 0.35 5.40
C LEU A 56 -10.56 1.38 4.96
N ARG A 57 -11.59 0.91 4.26
CA ARG A 57 -12.74 1.70 3.86
C ARG A 57 -14.02 0.89 4.05
N PRO A 58 -14.98 1.37 4.84
CA PRO A 58 -16.26 0.67 5.01
C PRO A 58 -17.01 0.59 3.66
N PRO A 59 -17.75 -0.50 3.40
CA PRO A 59 -18.61 -0.58 2.23
C PRO A 59 -19.75 0.44 2.30
N THR A 60 -20.31 0.78 1.15
CA THR A 60 -21.49 1.68 1.08
C THR A 60 -22.77 0.95 1.50
N SER A 61 -22.86 -0.34 1.19
CA SER A 61 -23.92 -1.25 1.65
C SER A 61 -23.36 -2.68 1.74
N GLY A 62 -24.09 -3.56 2.42
CA GLY A 62 -23.62 -4.89 2.75
C GLY A 62 -22.75 -4.92 3.99
N THR A 63 -22.21 -6.09 4.33
CA THR A 63 -21.47 -6.32 5.58
C THR A 63 -20.19 -7.08 5.29
N VAL A 64 -19.11 -6.73 6.01
CA VAL A 64 -17.88 -7.52 6.05
C VAL A 64 -17.67 -7.98 7.49
N LEU A 65 -17.68 -9.29 7.69
CA LEU A 65 -17.40 -9.92 8.97
C LEU A 65 -15.94 -10.37 8.99
N ARG A 66 -15.24 -10.07 10.07
CA ARG A 66 -13.85 -10.47 10.37
C ARG A 66 -13.79 -10.80 11.86
N HIS A 67 -12.75 -11.51 12.26
CA HIS A 67 -12.54 -11.74 13.68
C HIS A 67 -12.33 -10.40 14.41
N PRO A 68 -13.17 -10.02 15.38
CA PRO A 68 -13.18 -8.67 15.96
C PRO A 68 -11.90 -8.34 16.72
N ASP A 69 -11.29 -9.32 17.39
CA ASP A 69 -10.19 -9.13 18.34
C ASP A 69 -8.80 -9.36 17.71
N ARG A 70 -8.73 -9.72 16.43
CA ARG A 70 -7.46 -10.02 15.77
C ARG A 70 -7.01 -8.87 14.88
N HIS A 71 -5.72 -8.58 14.95
CA HIS A 71 -5.10 -7.55 14.10
C HIS A 71 -5.19 -7.92 12.61
N VAL A 72 -5.39 -6.90 11.79
CA VAL A 72 -5.42 -7.00 10.32
C VAL A 72 -4.27 -6.17 9.77
N GLY A 73 -3.40 -6.79 8.97
CA GLY A 73 -2.32 -6.11 8.26
C GLY A 73 -2.78 -5.61 6.89
N TYR A 74 -2.27 -4.45 6.46
CA TYR A 74 -2.53 -3.91 5.13
C TYR A 74 -1.27 -3.33 4.49
N VAL A 75 -0.88 -3.87 3.33
CA VAL A 75 0.24 -3.40 2.53
C VAL A 75 -0.29 -2.69 1.28
N PRO A 76 -0.11 -1.38 1.13
CA PRO A 76 -0.57 -0.64 -0.04
C PRO A 76 0.30 -0.93 -1.28
N ALA A 77 -0.19 -0.52 -2.47
CA ALA A 77 0.59 -0.64 -3.70
C ALA A 77 1.86 0.21 -3.71
N GLY A 78 1.81 1.41 -3.11
CA GLY A 78 2.96 2.33 -3.00
C GLY A 78 3.76 2.18 -1.72
N ASP A 79 4.93 2.84 -1.67
CA ASP A 79 5.82 2.83 -0.51
C ASP A 79 5.15 3.41 0.75
N SER A 80 5.35 2.72 1.88
CA SER A 80 4.68 3.04 3.14
C SER A 80 5.61 3.04 4.37
N ILE A 81 6.93 2.98 4.17
CA ILE A 81 7.96 3.08 5.23
C ILE A 81 8.86 4.28 4.95
N ALA A 82 9.33 4.95 6.00
CA ALA A 82 10.23 6.11 5.89
C ALA A 82 11.55 5.72 5.19
N PRO A 83 11.88 6.29 4.02
CA PRO A 83 12.97 5.81 3.17
C PRO A 83 14.37 6.08 3.73
N VAL A 84 14.52 7.10 4.59
CA VAL A 84 15.82 7.53 5.13
C VAL A 84 16.27 6.72 6.34
N LEU A 85 15.39 5.94 6.95
CA LEU A 85 15.71 5.14 8.11
C LEU A 85 16.30 3.78 7.71
N PRO A 86 17.27 3.22 8.45
CA PRO A 86 17.66 1.82 8.36
C PRO A 86 16.45 0.92 8.63
N LEU A 87 16.35 -0.20 7.92
CA LEU A 87 15.17 -1.08 7.96
C LEU A 87 14.84 -1.51 9.40
N ALA A 88 15.78 -2.05 10.16
CA ALA A 88 15.55 -2.47 11.54
C ALA A 88 15.06 -1.31 12.42
N ARG A 89 15.57 -0.09 12.19
CA ARG A 89 15.16 1.09 12.94
C ARG A 89 13.72 1.50 12.63
N ALA A 90 13.35 1.47 11.35
CA ALA A 90 11.98 1.73 10.91
C ALA A 90 10.98 0.71 11.49
N LEU A 91 11.36 -0.57 11.54
CA LEU A 91 10.56 -1.64 12.14
C LEU A 91 10.42 -1.46 13.66
N ARG A 92 11.49 -1.08 14.38
CA ARG A 92 11.41 -0.78 15.83
C ARG A 92 10.44 0.35 16.14
N TYR A 93 10.45 1.43 15.34
CA TYR A 93 9.45 2.50 15.50
C TYR A 93 8.03 2.01 15.24
N THR A 94 7.84 1.17 14.21
CA THR A 94 6.53 0.58 13.90
C THR A 94 6.05 -0.31 15.05
N ALA A 95 6.90 -1.18 15.58
CA ALA A 95 6.60 -2.05 16.72
C ALA A 95 6.23 -1.22 17.98
N ALA A 96 7.03 -0.18 18.29
CA ALA A 96 6.78 0.69 19.42
C ALA A 96 5.45 1.45 19.31
N LEU A 97 5.07 1.94 18.10
CA LEU A 97 3.81 2.63 17.85
C LEU A 97 2.60 1.70 17.98
N ARG A 98 2.77 0.42 17.57
CA ARG A 98 1.72 -0.60 17.67
C ARG A 98 1.59 -1.22 19.06
N GLY A 99 2.52 -0.90 19.98
CA GLY A 99 2.53 -1.45 21.34
C GLY A 99 2.88 -2.93 21.38
N VAL A 100 3.67 -3.41 20.40
CA VAL A 100 4.18 -4.78 20.36
C VAL A 100 5.07 -5.02 21.58
N SER A 101 4.75 -6.03 22.40
CA SER A 101 5.57 -6.45 23.52
C SER A 101 6.90 -6.98 22.96
N GLY A 102 8.05 -6.54 23.47
CA GLY A 102 9.34 -6.91 22.90
C GLY A 102 9.76 -6.05 21.68
N ALA A 103 9.30 -4.80 21.58
CA ALA A 103 9.84 -3.80 20.63
C ALA A 103 11.38 -3.59 20.77
N SER A 104 12.02 -4.19 21.77
CA SER A 104 13.41 -4.58 21.88
C SER A 104 13.79 -5.59 20.79
N GLY A 105 14.98 -5.57 20.29
CA GLY A 105 15.53 -6.25 19.13
C GLY A 105 14.91 -7.55 18.64
N ASP A 106 14.60 -8.51 19.51
CA ASP A 106 14.25 -9.90 19.17
C ASP A 106 13.06 -10.03 18.21
N ALA A 107 11.90 -9.38 18.50
CA ALA A 107 10.73 -9.45 17.63
C ALA A 107 10.96 -8.83 16.24
N VAL A 108 11.84 -7.82 16.14
CA VAL A 108 12.22 -7.20 14.87
C VAL A 108 13.16 -8.12 14.10
N ASP A 109 14.11 -8.73 14.78
CA ASP A 109 15.11 -9.63 14.18
C ASP A 109 14.42 -10.92 13.68
N ASP A 110 13.52 -11.53 14.47
CA ASP A 110 12.68 -12.67 14.06
C ASP A 110 11.82 -12.32 12.82
N THR A 111 11.25 -11.11 12.79
CA THR A 111 10.44 -10.66 11.63
C THR A 111 11.31 -10.43 10.40
N LEU A 112 12.53 -9.91 10.56
CA LEU A 112 13.49 -9.74 9.46
C LEU A 112 13.94 -11.09 8.91
N ASP A 113 14.18 -12.08 9.76
CA ASP A 113 14.52 -13.44 9.35
C ASP A 113 13.37 -14.09 8.58
N LEU A 114 12.14 -14.00 9.10
CA LEU A 114 10.94 -14.52 8.44
C LEU A 114 10.74 -13.90 7.04
N ALA A 115 11.00 -12.60 6.90
CA ALA A 115 10.92 -11.89 5.62
C ALA A 115 12.14 -12.12 4.71
N GLY A 116 13.20 -12.80 5.20
CA GLY A 116 14.47 -12.97 4.51
C GLY A 116 15.19 -11.64 4.28
N MET A 117 15.17 -10.76 5.29
CA MET A 117 15.70 -9.40 5.22
C MET A 117 16.77 -9.10 6.28
N ALA A 118 17.25 -10.10 7.04
CA ALA A 118 18.24 -9.92 8.10
C ALA A 118 19.52 -9.19 7.62
N ALA A 119 20.05 -9.58 6.45
CA ALA A 119 21.23 -8.94 5.87
C ALA A 119 21.02 -7.46 5.50
N ALA A 120 19.75 -7.03 5.31
CA ALA A 120 19.39 -5.66 4.97
C ALA A 120 18.98 -4.81 6.18
N ALA A 121 19.10 -5.32 7.41
CA ALA A 121 18.67 -4.66 8.64
C ALA A 121 19.22 -3.24 8.82
N SER A 122 20.49 -3.01 8.46
CA SER A 122 21.17 -1.71 8.54
C SER A 122 21.02 -0.82 7.30
N VAL A 123 20.45 -1.36 6.20
CA VAL A 123 20.30 -0.64 4.94
C VAL A 123 19.16 0.36 5.04
N PRO A 124 19.31 1.63 4.60
CA PRO A 124 18.20 2.57 4.48
C PRO A 124 17.12 2.03 3.56
N VAL A 125 15.85 2.12 3.97
CA VAL A 125 14.72 1.57 3.20
C VAL A 125 14.67 2.09 1.76
N GLY A 126 15.04 3.35 1.53
CA GLY A 126 15.10 3.95 0.19
C GLY A 126 16.20 3.39 -0.71
N ALA A 127 17.22 2.72 -0.14
CA ALA A 127 18.30 2.07 -0.89
C ALA A 127 17.99 0.61 -1.24
N LEU A 128 16.93 0.04 -0.68
CA LEU A 128 16.47 -1.31 -1.00
C LEU A 128 15.94 -1.38 -2.45
N ASN A 129 16.12 -2.52 -3.11
CA ASN A 129 15.46 -2.75 -4.39
C ASN A 129 13.92 -2.88 -4.22
N PRO A 130 13.13 -2.78 -5.30
CA PRO A 130 11.66 -2.80 -5.19
C PRO A 130 11.11 -4.05 -4.49
N GLY A 131 11.65 -5.24 -4.75
CA GLY A 131 11.24 -6.48 -4.11
C GLY A 131 11.60 -6.53 -2.63
N GLU A 132 12.78 -6.04 -2.25
CA GLU A 132 13.19 -5.89 -0.86
C GLU A 132 12.30 -4.89 -0.12
N ARG A 133 11.99 -3.73 -0.72
CA ARG A 133 11.06 -2.77 -0.13
C ARG A 133 9.68 -3.39 0.13
N LYS A 134 9.16 -4.18 -0.82
CA LYS A 134 7.88 -4.85 -0.63
C LYS A 134 7.94 -5.88 0.51
N ARG A 135 9.02 -6.65 0.62
CA ARG A 135 9.22 -7.57 1.75
C ARG A 135 9.38 -6.84 3.08
N ALA A 136 10.04 -5.68 3.09
CA ALA A 136 10.14 -4.82 4.27
C ALA A 136 8.76 -4.29 4.72
N GLU A 137 7.88 -3.93 3.78
CA GLU A 137 6.51 -3.52 4.08
C GLU A 137 5.68 -4.66 4.67
N ILE A 138 5.84 -5.88 4.12
CA ILE A 138 5.22 -7.08 4.67
C ILE A 138 5.75 -7.34 6.09
N ALA A 139 7.07 -7.30 6.30
CA ALA A 139 7.69 -7.46 7.61
C ALA A 139 7.12 -6.47 8.64
N ALA A 140 6.92 -5.23 8.25
CA ALA A 140 6.34 -4.23 9.14
C ALA A 140 4.89 -4.54 9.54
N GLU A 141 4.11 -5.25 8.72
CA GLU A 141 2.78 -5.72 9.11
C GLU A 141 2.84 -6.97 10.01
N LEU A 142 3.83 -7.84 9.79
CA LEU A 142 4.01 -9.08 10.55
C LEU A 142 4.37 -8.85 12.01
N LEU A 143 4.99 -7.72 12.37
CA LEU A 143 5.29 -7.34 13.76
C LEU A 143 4.10 -7.44 14.71
N ALA A 144 2.89 -7.24 14.22
CA ALA A 144 1.67 -7.30 15.02
C ALA A 144 0.94 -8.65 14.90
N VAL A 145 1.57 -9.66 14.33
CA VAL A 145 1.03 -11.03 14.14
C VAL A 145 -0.41 -10.98 13.59
N PRO A 146 -0.62 -10.49 12.36
CA PRO A 146 -1.98 -10.30 11.84
C PRO A 146 -2.68 -11.64 11.57
N ALA A 147 -3.96 -11.73 11.91
CA ALA A 147 -4.80 -12.88 11.55
C ALA A 147 -5.11 -12.92 10.05
N ALA A 148 -5.15 -11.76 9.41
CA ALA A 148 -5.32 -11.61 7.98
C ALA A 148 -4.43 -10.49 7.44
N LEU A 149 -3.77 -10.73 6.31
CA LEU A 149 -2.89 -9.80 5.63
C LEU A 149 -3.49 -9.46 4.25
N PHE A 150 -3.67 -8.18 3.99
CA PHE A 150 -4.21 -7.66 2.74
C PHE A 150 -3.14 -6.89 1.99
N LEU A 151 -2.87 -7.23 0.72
CA LEU A 151 -1.82 -6.63 -0.09
C LEU A 151 -2.39 -6.12 -1.42
N ASP A 152 -2.18 -4.85 -1.68
CA ASP A 152 -2.62 -4.24 -2.94
C ASP A 152 -1.46 -4.25 -3.95
N GLU A 153 -1.59 -5.08 -4.98
CA GLU A 153 -0.60 -5.29 -6.05
C GLU A 153 0.85 -5.50 -5.56
N PRO A 154 1.11 -6.50 -4.67
CA PRO A 154 2.43 -6.64 -4.03
C PRO A 154 3.57 -7.02 -4.99
N THR A 155 3.26 -7.46 -6.19
CA THR A 155 4.22 -7.90 -7.22
C THR A 155 4.32 -6.92 -8.40
N ALA A 156 3.54 -5.83 -8.38
CA ALA A 156 3.60 -4.82 -9.44
C ALA A 156 4.99 -4.17 -9.54
N PHE A 157 5.47 -4.01 -10.76
CA PHE A 157 6.79 -3.44 -11.07
C PHE A 157 8.00 -4.23 -10.55
N LEU A 158 7.80 -5.48 -10.12
CA LEU A 158 8.88 -6.39 -9.76
C LEU A 158 9.29 -7.23 -10.96
N ASP A 159 10.57 -7.57 -11.05
CA ASP A 159 11.00 -8.61 -11.97
C ASP A 159 10.47 -9.99 -11.53
N PRO A 160 10.46 -11.00 -12.44
CA PRO A 160 9.89 -12.31 -12.14
C PRO A 160 10.52 -13.02 -10.93
N ALA A 161 11.82 -12.80 -10.68
CA ALA A 161 12.53 -13.42 -9.56
C ALA A 161 12.11 -12.79 -8.23
N GLN A 162 12.02 -11.44 -8.17
CA GLN A 162 11.55 -10.69 -7.02
C GLN A 162 10.08 -10.99 -6.73
N ALA A 163 9.22 -11.02 -7.76
CA ALA A 163 7.81 -11.39 -7.61
C ALA A 163 7.65 -12.80 -7.01
N ALA A 164 8.43 -13.76 -7.51
CA ALA A 164 8.45 -15.11 -6.98
C ALA A 164 8.91 -15.17 -5.51
N GLN A 165 9.86 -14.33 -5.09
CA GLN A 165 10.29 -14.25 -3.69
C GLN A 165 9.16 -13.74 -2.78
N VAL A 166 8.47 -12.67 -3.20
CA VAL A 166 7.31 -12.14 -2.46
C VAL A 166 6.22 -13.20 -2.34
N LEU A 167 5.84 -13.87 -3.44
CA LEU A 167 4.80 -14.90 -3.41
C LEU A 167 5.19 -16.11 -2.56
N ARG A 168 6.46 -16.53 -2.56
CA ARG A 168 6.94 -17.59 -1.65
C ARG A 168 6.81 -17.19 -0.18
N LEU A 169 7.09 -15.94 0.17
CA LEU A 169 6.88 -15.43 1.52
C LEU A 169 5.38 -15.50 1.88
N LEU A 170 4.50 -14.99 1.01
CA LEU A 170 3.05 -15.01 1.25
C LEU A 170 2.51 -16.43 1.37
N ARG A 171 3.03 -17.38 0.60
CA ARG A 171 2.66 -18.79 0.68
C ARG A 171 3.07 -19.38 2.03
N ARG A 172 4.31 -19.18 2.47
CA ARG A 172 4.76 -19.63 3.79
C ARG A 172 3.87 -19.09 4.91
N LEU A 173 3.48 -17.81 4.85
CA LEU A 173 2.58 -17.21 5.83
C LEU A 173 1.21 -17.89 5.82
N SER A 174 0.67 -18.22 4.65
CA SER A 174 -0.56 -18.95 4.50
C SER A 174 -0.46 -20.37 5.07
N ASP A 175 0.63 -21.08 4.79
CA ASP A 175 0.89 -22.44 5.28
C ASP A 175 1.06 -22.49 6.81
N THR A 176 1.47 -21.37 7.45
CA THR A 176 1.51 -21.24 8.92
C THR A 176 0.19 -20.76 9.54
N GLY A 177 -0.88 -20.67 8.75
CA GLY A 177 -2.24 -20.36 9.22
C GLY A 177 -2.66 -18.90 9.13
N SER A 178 -1.80 -18.00 8.62
CA SER A 178 -2.19 -16.62 8.34
C SER A 178 -3.05 -16.56 7.09
N THR A 179 -4.16 -15.85 7.11
CA THR A 179 -4.99 -15.65 5.92
C THR A 179 -4.42 -14.51 5.08
N VAL A 180 -4.20 -14.74 3.78
CA VAL A 180 -3.60 -13.75 2.89
C VAL A 180 -4.51 -13.45 1.71
N LEU A 181 -4.83 -12.17 1.51
CA LEU A 181 -5.56 -11.70 0.33
C LEU A 181 -4.71 -10.68 -0.42
N LEU A 182 -4.51 -10.90 -1.70
CA LEU A 182 -3.78 -9.95 -2.54
C LEU A 182 -4.58 -9.57 -3.79
N THR A 183 -4.34 -8.37 -4.31
CA THR A 183 -4.78 -8.02 -5.67
C THR A 183 -3.61 -8.21 -6.62
N THR A 184 -3.88 -8.63 -7.83
CA THR A 184 -2.87 -8.69 -8.89
C THR A 184 -3.51 -8.52 -10.27
N ASN A 185 -2.74 -7.93 -11.18
CA ASN A 185 -3.04 -7.89 -12.61
C ASN A 185 -2.30 -9.00 -13.37
N ASN A 186 -1.41 -9.74 -12.69
CA ASN A 186 -0.61 -10.80 -13.29
C ASN A 186 -1.28 -12.17 -13.07
N PRO A 187 -1.75 -12.83 -14.13
CA PRO A 187 -2.37 -14.15 -14.04
C PRO A 187 -1.45 -15.24 -13.48
N LEU A 188 -0.14 -15.15 -13.72
CA LEU A 188 0.85 -16.11 -13.20
C LEU A 188 0.95 -16.06 -11.68
N ASP A 189 0.79 -14.88 -11.07
CA ASP A 189 0.75 -14.75 -9.62
C ASP A 189 -0.52 -15.37 -9.04
N ALA A 190 -1.65 -15.13 -9.70
CA ALA A 190 -2.95 -15.69 -9.32
C ALA A 190 -2.96 -17.22 -9.41
N ALA A 191 -2.30 -17.79 -10.41
CA ALA A 191 -2.19 -19.25 -10.58
C ALA A 191 -1.45 -19.94 -9.41
N ARG A 192 -0.61 -19.20 -8.68
CA ARG A 192 0.11 -19.69 -7.49
C ARG A 192 -0.69 -19.58 -6.20
N CYS A 193 -1.85 -18.95 -6.23
CA CYS A 193 -2.72 -18.80 -5.06
C CYS A 193 -3.65 -20.00 -4.89
N ALA A 194 -4.11 -20.26 -3.66
CA ALA A 194 -5.04 -21.34 -3.37
C ALA A 194 -6.42 -21.09 -3.98
N LYS A 195 -6.85 -19.82 -3.98
CA LYS A 195 -8.13 -19.38 -4.55
C LYS A 195 -7.99 -18.09 -5.32
N VAL A 196 -8.92 -17.88 -6.26
CA VAL A 196 -9.04 -16.64 -7.03
C VAL A 196 -10.45 -16.07 -6.90
N ALA A 197 -10.55 -14.77 -6.73
CA ALA A 197 -11.78 -14.00 -6.84
C ALA A 197 -11.70 -13.19 -8.14
N VAL A 198 -12.51 -13.55 -9.12
CA VAL A 198 -12.50 -12.91 -10.44
C VAL A 198 -13.53 -11.77 -10.45
N LEU A 199 -13.07 -10.54 -10.61
CA LEU A 199 -13.91 -9.36 -10.75
C LEU A 199 -14.04 -8.96 -12.22
N ALA A 200 -15.27 -8.98 -12.72
CA ALA A 200 -15.61 -8.43 -14.01
C ALA A 200 -15.72 -6.90 -13.97
N THR A 201 -15.76 -6.26 -15.12
CA THR A 201 -15.97 -4.81 -15.29
C THR A 201 -17.20 -4.34 -14.52
N GLY A 202 -17.12 -3.17 -13.89
CA GLY A 202 -18.22 -2.64 -13.07
C GLY A 202 -18.30 -3.23 -11.66
N GLY A 203 -17.32 -4.05 -11.24
CA GLY A 203 -17.19 -4.53 -9.87
C GLY A 203 -18.07 -5.72 -9.50
N HIS A 204 -18.45 -6.52 -10.47
CA HIS A 204 -19.21 -7.74 -10.27
C HIS A 204 -18.30 -8.93 -9.98
N LEU A 205 -18.60 -9.73 -8.96
CA LEU A 205 -17.91 -11.00 -8.72
C LEU A 205 -18.40 -12.03 -9.76
N ALA A 206 -17.52 -12.39 -10.68
CA ALA A 206 -17.79 -13.36 -11.73
C ALA A 206 -17.49 -14.81 -11.34
N PHE A 207 -16.56 -15.00 -10.39
CA PHE A 207 -16.18 -16.31 -9.88
C PHE A 207 -15.39 -16.20 -8.56
N PHE A 208 -15.52 -17.23 -7.70
CA PHE A 208 -14.68 -17.43 -6.53
C PHE A 208 -14.43 -18.92 -6.33
N GLY A 209 -13.18 -19.34 -6.31
CA GLY A 209 -12.79 -20.75 -6.17
C GLY A 209 -11.31 -20.97 -6.50
N THR A 210 -10.91 -22.24 -6.74
CA THR A 210 -9.53 -22.54 -7.13
C THR A 210 -9.21 -22.05 -8.56
N PRO A 211 -7.93 -21.77 -8.89
CA PRO A 211 -7.54 -21.38 -10.25
C PRO A 211 -7.96 -22.42 -11.32
N ALA A 212 -7.87 -23.71 -11.01
CA ALA A 212 -8.30 -24.78 -11.90
C ALA A 212 -9.82 -24.76 -12.14
N ALA A 213 -10.62 -24.56 -11.08
CA ALA A 213 -12.07 -24.44 -11.19
C ALA A 213 -12.47 -23.16 -11.96
N ALA A 214 -11.72 -22.06 -11.84
CA ALA A 214 -11.94 -20.86 -12.63
C ALA A 214 -11.78 -21.13 -14.12
N ARG A 215 -10.69 -21.78 -14.54
CA ARG A 215 -10.47 -22.18 -15.95
C ARG A 215 -11.65 -23.01 -16.49
N GLY A 216 -12.04 -24.05 -15.75
CA GLY A 216 -13.20 -24.86 -16.15
C GLY A 216 -14.50 -24.06 -16.24
N TYR A 217 -14.77 -23.17 -15.28
CA TYR A 217 -15.99 -22.34 -15.25
C TYR A 217 -16.06 -21.38 -16.45
N PHE A 218 -14.95 -20.76 -16.81
CA PHE A 218 -14.89 -19.85 -17.96
C PHE A 218 -14.65 -20.60 -19.28
N GLY A 219 -14.32 -21.90 -19.26
CA GLY A 219 -13.95 -22.68 -20.43
C GLY A 219 -12.64 -22.21 -21.06
N ALA A 220 -11.71 -21.72 -20.25
CA ALA A 220 -10.44 -21.13 -20.64
C ALA A 220 -9.28 -22.10 -20.35
N ASP A 221 -8.27 -22.09 -21.21
CA ASP A 221 -7.06 -22.91 -21.02
C ASP A 221 -6.09 -22.27 -20.01
N SER A 222 -6.11 -20.95 -19.89
CA SER A 222 -5.28 -20.19 -18.97
C SER A 222 -6.08 -19.13 -18.20
N LEU A 223 -5.46 -18.55 -17.15
CA LEU A 223 -6.07 -17.40 -16.44
C LEU A 223 -6.00 -16.12 -17.28
N GLU A 224 -5.03 -15.99 -18.19
CA GLU A 224 -4.93 -14.89 -19.16
C GLU A 224 -6.17 -14.81 -20.03
N GLU A 225 -6.59 -15.95 -20.58
CA GLU A 225 -7.77 -16.03 -21.45
C GLU A 225 -9.05 -15.63 -20.74
N ILE A 226 -9.13 -15.81 -19.42
CA ILE A 226 -10.27 -15.31 -18.62
C ILE A 226 -10.37 -13.79 -18.72
N TYR A 227 -9.23 -13.06 -18.70
CA TYR A 227 -9.25 -11.60 -18.84
C TYR A 227 -9.78 -11.18 -20.22
N GLU A 228 -9.36 -11.87 -21.28
CA GLU A 228 -9.84 -11.60 -22.65
C GLU A 228 -11.34 -11.84 -22.77
N ARG A 229 -11.83 -12.96 -22.22
CA ARG A 229 -13.26 -13.29 -22.22
C ARG A 229 -14.10 -12.29 -21.44
N LEU A 230 -13.57 -11.75 -20.34
CA LEU A 230 -14.26 -10.72 -19.56
C LEU A 230 -14.21 -9.33 -20.21
N ALA A 231 -13.23 -9.06 -21.09
CA ALA A 231 -13.09 -7.78 -21.80
C ALA A 231 -13.89 -7.72 -23.11
N GLY A 232 -14.12 -8.87 -23.76
CA GLY A 232 -14.54 -8.94 -25.16
C GLY A 232 -16.03 -8.81 -25.46
N LEU A 233 -16.91 -8.65 -24.46
CA LEU A 233 -18.36 -8.69 -24.70
C LEU A 233 -19.03 -7.51 -23.99
N GLY A 234 -19.82 -6.72 -24.71
CA GLY A 234 -20.63 -5.61 -24.18
C GLY A 234 -21.33 -5.99 -22.89
N ASP A 235 -22.00 -5.52 -22.08
CA ASP A 235 -22.44 -5.74 -20.68
C ASP A 235 -22.60 -7.20 -20.15
N PRO A 236 -21.60 -8.09 -20.24
CA PRO A 236 -21.67 -9.47 -19.74
C PRO A 236 -21.25 -9.59 -18.27
N ALA A 237 -20.72 -8.53 -17.67
CA ALA A 237 -20.24 -8.55 -16.30
C ALA A 237 -21.34 -8.97 -15.31
N ALA A 238 -22.53 -8.41 -15.44
CA ALA A 238 -23.70 -8.79 -14.64
C ALA A 238 -24.22 -10.20 -15.00
N ALA A 239 -24.05 -10.65 -16.24
CA ALA A 239 -24.43 -11.99 -16.66
C ALA A 239 -23.52 -13.05 -16.00
N TRP A 240 -22.20 -12.83 -15.97
CA TRP A 240 -21.27 -13.71 -15.28
C TRP A 240 -21.52 -13.78 -13.77
N SER A 241 -21.84 -12.66 -13.14
CA SER A 241 -22.18 -12.63 -11.71
C SER A 241 -23.46 -13.41 -11.42
N ARG A 242 -24.53 -13.24 -12.23
CA ARG A 242 -25.77 -14.03 -12.10
C ARG A 242 -25.51 -15.53 -12.30
N ARG A 243 -24.72 -15.89 -13.31
CA ARG A 243 -24.32 -17.27 -13.57
C ARG A 243 -23.56 -17.88 -12.40
N PHE A 244 -22.62 -17.12 -11.80
CA PHE A 244 -21.88 -17.56 -10.65
C PHE A 244 -22.77 -17.73 -9.41
N LEU A 245 -23.70 -16.81 -9.17
CA LEU A 245 -24.67 -16.94 -8.08
C LEU A 245 -25.56 -18.18 -8.24
N TYR A 246 -25.99 -18.49 -9.47
CA TYR A 246 -26.72 -19.73 -9.76
C TYR A 246 -25.82 -20.96 -9.50
N PHE A 247 -24.62 -20.98 -10.04
CA PHE A 247 -23.64 -22.04 -9.86
C PHE A 247 -23.33 -22.31 -8.37
N SER A 248 -23.09 -21.27 -7.59
CA SER A 248 -22.77 -21.39 -6.16
C SER A 248 -23.95 -21.92 -5.32
N ARG A 249 -25.20 -21.66 -5.74
CA ARG A 249 -26.41 -22.18 -5.08
C ARG A 249 -26.70 -23.63 -5.44
N THR A 250 -26.43 -24.02 -6.67
CA THR A 250 -26.74 -25.39 -7.16
C THR A 250 -25.62 -26.37 -6.85
N ALA A 251 -24.39 -25.90 -6.75
CA ALA A 251 -23.20 -26.74 -6.63
C ALA A 251 -22.84 -27.10 -5.22
N GLY A 252 -23.66 -27.01 -4.19
CA GLY A 252 -23.39 -27.52 -2.82
C GLY A 252 -21.98 -28.11 -2.53
N GLY A 253 -20.95 -27.60 -3.18
CA GLY A 253 -19.55 -28.04 -3.12
C GLY A 253 -19.12 -29.10 -4.13
N SER A 254 -19.98 -29.71 -4.94
CA SER A 254 -19.62 -30.85 -5.82
C SER A 254 -20.57 -31.09 -7.00
N ALA A 255 -20.96 -30.07 -7.75
CA ALA A 255 -21.70 -30.31 -9.00
C ALA A 255 -20.79 -30.28 -10.21
N PRO A 256 -21.00 -31.18 -11.20
CA PRO A 256 -20.23 -31.18 -12.43
C PRO A 256 -20.44 -29.85 -13.17
N ILE A 257 -19.34 -29.30 -13.66
CA ILE A 257 -19.30 -28.08 -14.47
C ILE A 257 -20.23 -28.30 -15.67
N PRO A 258 -21.30 -27.50 -15.87
CA PRO A 258 -22.09 -27.61 -17.09
C PRO A 258 -21.15 -27.31 -18.27
N THR A 259 -20.88 -28.30 -19.10
CA THR A 259 -20.23 -28.10 -20.39
C THR A 259 -21.11 -27.17 -21.21
N THR A 260 -20.76 -25.89 -21.24
CA THR A 260 -21.41 -24.97 -22.17
C THR A 260 -21.08 -25.37 -23.59
N PRO A 261 -22.07 -25.37 -24.50
CA PRO A 261 -21.73 -25.43 -25.91
C PRO A 261 -20.79 -24.26 -26.19
N ARG A 262 -19.66 -24.56 -26.80
CA ARG A 262 -18.70 -23.59 -27.34
C ARG A 262 -19.54 -22.56 -28.13
N ALA A 263 -19.57 -21.30 -27.69
CA ALA A 263 -20.22 -20.24 -28.45
C ALA A 263 -19.65 -20.32 -29.87
N PRO A 264 -20.48 -20.34 -30.92
CA PRO A 264 -19.98 -20.30 -32.29
C PRO A 264 -19.10 -19.03 -32.36
N GLY A 265 -17.84 -19.22 -32.75
CA GLY A 265 -16.95 -18.10 -33.05
C GLY A 265 -17.67 -17.14 -33.98
N PRO A 266 -17.35 -15.83 -33.98
CA PRO A 266 -18.00 -14.91 -34.91
C PRO A 266 -17.80 -15.45 -36.32
N THR A 267 -18.91 -15.85 -36.94
CA THR A 267 -18.95 -16.14 -38.37
C THR A 267 -18.66 -14.82 -39.06
N LEU A 268 -17.44 -14.67 -39.56
CA LEU A 268 -17.13 -13.62 -40.51
C LEU A 268 -18.03 -13.84 -41.70
N LEU A 269 -19.12 -13.10 -41.76
CA LEU A 269 -19.90 -12.90 -42.98
C LEU A 269 -18.98 -12.16 -43.95
N ILE A 270 -18.29 -12.92 -44.81
CA ILE A 270 -17.67 -12.39 -46.00
C ILE A 270 -18.80 -12.03 -46.94
N PRO A 271 -18.99 -10.75 -47.32
CA PRO A 271 -19.93 -10.41 -48.35
C PRO A 271 -19.43 -11.01 -49.67
N ASP A 272 -20.25 -11.88 -50.25
CA ASP A 272 -20.05 -12.42 -51.60
C ASP A 272 -20.19 -11.26 -52.60
N GLN A 273 -19.09 -10.80 -53.17
CA GLN A 273 -19.06 -9.91 -54.32
C GLN A 273 -18.24 -10.59 -55.41
N ALA A 274 -18.98 -11.18 -56.31
CA ALA A 274 -18.48 -11.66 -57.59
C ALA A 274 -18.02 -10.52 -58.49
N GLY A 275 -16.86 -10.70 -59.16
CA GLY A 275 -16.44 -9.91 -60.32
C GLY A 275 -14.94 -10.07 -60.62
N PRO A 276 -14.60 -10.54 -61.83
CA PRO A 276 -13.21 -10.85 -62.14
C PRO A 276 -12.47 -9.65 -62.75
N HIS A 277 -11.34 -9.25 -62.22
CA HIS A 277 -10.34 -8.52 -62.99
C HIS A 277 -8.93 -8.93 -62.58
N SER A 278 -8.25 -9.30 -63.62
CA SER A 278 -6.85 -9.66 -63.75
C SER A 278 -5.84 -8.64 -63.27
N ALA A 279 -4.67 -9.17 -62.99
CA ALA A 279 -3.34 -8.59 -63.13
C ALA A 279 -2.60 -8.13 -61.86
N GLY A 280 -1.41 -8.68 -61.72
CA GLY A 280 -0.29 -7.98 -61.06
C GLY A 280 0.12 -8.56 -59.72
N ARG A 281 0.91 -9.63 -59.70
CA ARG A 281 1.78 -10.01 -58.60
C ARG A 281 2.94 -9.01 -58.46
N PRO A 282 3.19 -8.41 -57.32
CA PRO A 282 4.56 -8.00 -56.96
C PRO A 282 5.15 -9.05 -56.00
N THR A 283 6.27 -9.60 -56.46
CA THR A 283 7.20 -10.39 -55.64
C THR A 283 7.83 -9.52 -54.55
N LEU A 284 7.71 -9.96 -53.30
CA LEU A 284 8.49 -9.42 -52.20
C LEU A 284 9.78 -10.25 -52.04
N PRO A 285 10.92 -9.59 -51.71
CA PRO A 285 12.20 -10.29 -51.58
C PRO A 285 12.30 -11.04 -50.23
N ALA A 286 12.89 -12.19 -50.26
CA ALA A 286 13.31 -12.96 -49.11
C ALA A 286 14.38 -12.20 -48.33
N ALA A 287 14.07 -11.88 -47.07
CA ALA A 287 15.07 -11.52 -46.08
C ALA A 287 15.04 -12.61 -45.00
N GLY A 288 16.05 -13.45 -45.02
CA GLY A 288 16.36 -14.36 -43.95
C GLY A 288 16.89 -13.58 -42.75
N ASN A 289 16.38 -13.90 -41.58
CA ASN A 289 17.09 -13.69 -40.32
C ASN A 289 16.67 -14.83 -39.40
N GLY A 290 17.63 -15.76 -39.22
CA GLY A 290 17.55 -16.84 -38.28
C GLY A 290 17.49 -16.30 -36.85
N TYR A 291 16.48 -16.75 -36.11
CA TYR A 291 16.53 -16.78 -34.66
C TYR A 291 17.08 -18.12 -34.22
N PRO A 292 17.99 -18.18 -33.21
CA PRO A 292 18.49 -19.45 -32.71
C PRO A 292 17.36 -20.20 -31.99
N GLU A 293 17.10 -21.41 -32.43
CA GLU A 293 16.34 -22.41 -31.67
C GLU A 293 17.15 -22.87 -30.46
N GLU A 294 17.03 -22.20 -29.34
CA GLU A 294 17.60 -22.64 -28.06
C GLU A 294 16.79 -22.18 -26.86
N TYR A 295 15.49 -22.52 -26.82
CA TYR A 295 14.68 -22.43 -25.59
C TYR A 295 13.56 -23.49 -25.62
N GLY A 296 13.96 -24.73 -25.73
CA GLY A 296 13.09 -25.88 -25.62
C GLY A 296 13.77 -26.98 -24.81
N ARG A 297 14.11 -26.71 -23.54
CA ARG A 297 14.36 -27.78 -22.56
C ARG A 297 13.37 -27.59 -21.40
N GLU A 298 12.37 -28.46 -21.40
CA GLU A 298 11.59 -28.78 -20.20
C GLU A 298 12.58 -29.16 -19.09
N LEU A 299 12.63 -28.32 -18.04
CA LEU A 299 13.31 -28.66 -16.79
C LEU A 299 12.42 -29.66 -16.06
N ASP A 300 12.75 -30.93 -16.22
CA ASP A 300 12.23 -32.02 -15.39
C ASP A 300 12.69 -31.79 -13.92
N LEU A 301 11.76 -31.38 -13.05
CA LEU A 301 11.99 -31.13 -11.65
C LEU A 301 11.86 -32.38 -10.76
N SER A 302 12.01 -33.59 -11.35
CA SER A 302 11.87 -34.87 -10.61
C SER A 302 13.16 -35.40 -9.98
N GLU A 303 14.35 -34.82 -10.25
CA GLU A 303 15.60 -35.29 -9.70
C GLU A 303 16.47 -34.24 -9.01
N GLN A 304 16.04 -33.77 -7.85
CA GLN A 304 16.93 -33.19 -6.84
C GLN A 304 16.45 -33.46 -5.39
N ASN A 305 16.14 -34.72 -5.11
CA ASN A 305 16.18 -35.26 -3.75
C ASN A 305 17.40 -36.19 -3.60
N ALA A 306 18.60 -35.63 -3.68
CA ALA A 306 19.82 -36.34 -3.33
C ALA A 306 20.09 -36.19 -1.84
N ALA A 307 20.12 -37.31 -1.18
CA ALA A 307 20.34 -37.58 0.22
C ALA A 307 21.51 -36.81 0.86
N VAL A 308 21.23 -36.19 2.00
CA VAL A 308 22.22 -35.83 3.01
C VAL A 308 22.42 -37.06 3.92
N PRO A 309 23.64 -37.55 4.13
CA PRO A 309 23.85 -38.74 4.97
C PRO A 309 23.59 -38.43 6.45
N ALA A 310 22.74 -39.23 7.06
CA ALA A 310 22.51 -39.28 8.49
C ALA A 310 23.78 -39.75 9.20
N GLN A 311 24.50 -38.86 9.89
CA GLN A 311 25.44 -39.25 10.91
C GLN A 311 24.72 -39.33 12.25
N GLY A 312 24.53 -40.57 12.68
CA GLY A 312 23.97 -40.92 13.99
C GLY A 312 24.89 -40.45 15.12
N ARG A 313 24.31 -39.71 16.05
CA ARG A 313 24.73 -39.70 17.46
C ARG A 313 23.49 -39.98 18.29
N GLY A 314 23.44 -41.20 18.82
CA GLY A 314 22.54 -41.54 19.89
C GLY A 314 22.87 -40.69 21.12
N LEU A 315 21.87 -40.06 21.65
CA LEU A 315 21.82 -39.58 23.03
C LEU A 315 20.45 -39.89 23.60
N ALA A 316 20.52 -40.33 24.82
CA ALA A 316 19.56 -40.91 25.68
C ALA A 316 18.22 -40.14 25.80
N HIS A 317 17.15 -40.91 26.00
CA HIS A 317 15.90 -40.47 26.59
C HIS A 317 16.15 -39.73 27.91
N GLU A 318 15.73 -38.47 27.95
CA GLU A 318 15.37 -37.77 29.19
C GLU A 318 14.10 -36.97 28.96
N ASP A 319 13.27 -37.06 29.98
CA ASP A 319 11.88 -36.69 30.11
C ASP A 319 11.52 -35.25 29.77
N GLY A 320 10.31 -35.11 29.22
CA GLY A 320 9.43 -33.97 29.54
C GLY A 320 9.84 -32.61 29.03
N ILE A 321 10.00 -32.42 27.71
CA ILE A 321 9.96 -31.08 27.13
C ILE A 321 8.56 -30.89 26.54
N ASP A 322 7.77 -30.08 27.24
CA ASP A 322 6.51 -29.54 26.76
C ASP A 322 6.75 -28.84 25.40
N PRO A 323 6.12 -29.27 24.29
CA PRO A 323 6.38 -28.64 23.00
C PRO A 323 5.60 -27.34 22.94
N ASP A 324 6.31 -26.25 22.80
CA ASP A 324 5.87 -24.99 22.25
C ASP A 324 5.41 -23.89 23.22
N PRO A 325 6.29 -22.98 23.61
CA PRO A 325 5.83 -21.67 24.01
C PRO A 325 5.35 -20.94 22.76
N ARG A 326 4.07 -21.12 22.39
CA ARG A 326 3.43 -20.20 21.47
C ARG A 326 3.73 -18.79 21.95
N PRO A 327 4.27 -17.89 21.10
CA PRO A 327 4.50 -16.52 21.51
C PRO A 327 3.21 -15.98 22.09
N ASP A 328 3.29 -15.38 23.25
CA ASP A 328 2.18 -14.81 24.01
C ASP A 328 1.34 -13.91 23.07
N THR A 329 0.23 -14.46 22.56
CA THR A 329 -0.68 -13.82 21.62
C THR A 329 -1.61 -12.83 22.31
N SER A 330 -1.21 -12.30 23.46
CA SER A 330 -1.94 -11.20 24.08
C SER A 330 -2.05 -10.03 23.12
N PRO A 331 -3.25 -9.53 22.83
CA PRO A 331 -3.42 -8.43 21.87
C PRO A 331 -2.60 -7.24 22.33
N ALA A 332 -1.69 -6.78 21.46
CA ALA A 332 -0.83 -5.64 21.70
C ALA A 332 -1.66 -4.46 22.22
N LYS A 333 -1.39 -4.00 23.43
CA LYS A 333 -2.14 -2.92 24.07
C LYS A 333 -1.87 -1.62 23.32
N LYS A 334 -2.84 -1.18 22.50
CA LYS A 334 -2.73 0.05 21.70
C LYS A 334 -2.35 1.22 22.60
N ARG A 335 -1.22 1.87 22.31
CA ARG A 335 -0.82 3.09 23.01
C ARG A 335 -1.79 4.22 22.71
N GLY A 336 -2.28 4.92 23.73
CA GLY A 336 -3.06 6.13 23.54
C GLY A 336 -2.23 7.26 22.87
N PRO A 337 -2.88 8.34 22.42
CA PRO A 337 -2.21 9.44 21.69
C PRO A 337 -0.99 10.01 22.42
N LEU A 338 -1.07 10.18 23.75
CA LEU A 338 0.03 10.67 24.58
C LEU A 338 1.19 9.68 24.64
N GLY A 339 0.91 8.36 24.68
CA GLY A 339 1.94 7.32 24.68
C GLY A 339 2.65 7.15 23.33
N GLN A 340 2.04 7.61 22.22
CA GLN A 340 2.65 7.61 20.90
C GLN A 340 3.61 8.79 20.68
N LEU A 341 3.38 9.91 21.38
CA LEU A 341 4.08 11.17 21.15
C LEU A 341 5.61 11.08 21.26
N PRO A 342 6.21 10.51 22.33
CA PRO A 342 7.68 10.43 22.45
C PRO A 342 8.31 9.57 21.33
N VAL A 343 7.66 8.48 20.93
CA VAL A 343 8.13 7.63 19.83
C VAL A 343 8.11 8.39 18.51
N LEU A 344 7.05 9.17 18.26
CA LEU A 344 6.90 9.99 17.06
C LEU A 344 7.91 11.14 17.02
N ILE A 345 8.17 11.80 18.15
CA ILE A 345 9.21 12.85 18.27
C ILE A 345 10.58 12.26 17.94
N SER A 346 10.95 11.15 18.58
CA SER A 346 12.24 10.48 18.33
C SER A 346 12.39 10.05 16.87
N ARG A 347 11.33 9.46 16.28
CA ARG A 347 11.31 9.07 14.86
C ARG A 347 11.48 10.29 13.94
N ASN A 348 10.69 11.35 14.14
CA ASN A 348 10.72 12.52 13.27
C ASN A 348 12.06 13.27 13.39
N ALA A 349 12.65 13.32 14.58
CA ALA A 349 13.98 13.89 14.79
C ALA A 349 15.05 13.07 14.04
N GLU A 350 15.02 11.74 14.12
CA GLU A 350 15.95 10.88 13.41
C GLU A 350 15.76 10.96 11.88
N VAL A 351 14.51 11.01 11.39
CA VAL A 351 14.19 11.22 9.97
C VAL A 351 14.79 12.55 9.50
N LEU A 352 14.58 13.63 10.25
CA LEU A 352 15.11 14.96 9.93
C LEU A 352 16.65 14.96 9.92
N ALA A 353 17.29 14.33 10.92
CA ALA A 353 18.75 14.25 11.00
C ALA A 353 19.39 13.48 9.84
N ARG A 354 18.66 12.55 9.20
CA ARG A 354 19.14 11.74 8.08
C ARG A 354 18.70 12.27 6.71
N ALA A 355 17.69 13.12 6.64
CA ALA A 355 17.11 13.66 5.40
C ALA A 355 17.92 14.84 4.86
N ARG A 356 19.10 14.60 4.27
CA ARG A 356 20.01 15.64 3.75
C ARG A 356 19.29 16.65 2.85
N ARG A 357 18.42 16.19 1.95
CA ARG A 357 17.67 17.08 1.07
C ARG A 357 16.79 18.06 1.85
N GLN A 358 16.12 17.58 2.90
CA GLN A 358 15.28 18.44 3.75
C GLN A 358 16.13 19.44 4.53
N GLN A 359 17.28 19.01 5.07
CA GLN A 359 18.22 19.92 5.75
C GLN A 359 18.71 21.04 4.85
N VAL A 360 19.05 20.73 3.58
CA VAL A 360 19.42 21.72 2.58
C VAL A 360 18.29 22.72 2.34
N ILE A 361 17.06 22.25 2.17
CA ILE A 361 15.89 23.12 1.98
C ILE A 361 15.65 23.98 3.21
N MET A 362 15.77 23.42 4.41
CA MET A 362 15.60 24.14 5.67
C MET A 362 16.63 25.24 5.85
N GLY A 363 17.88 25.02 5.43
CA GLY A 363 18.94 26.05 5.42
C GLY A 363 18.79 27.07 4.28
N ALA A 364 18.40 26.60 3.09
CA ALA A 364 18.31 27.46 1.92
C ALA A 364 17.05 28.37 1.93
N ALA A 365 15.92 27.93 2.50
CA ALA A 365 14.67 28.67 2.49
C ALA A 365 14.80 30.07 3.16
N PRO A 366 15.29 30.20 4.40
CA PRO A 366 15.46 31.52 5.02
C PRO A 366 16.50 32.38 4.29
N LEU A 367 17.55 31.78 3.75
CA LEU A 367 18.55 32.51 2.96
C LEU A 367 17.99 33.03 1.62
N ALA A 368 17.11 32.26 0.96
CA ALA A 368 16.42 32.71 -0.25
C ALA A 368 15.49 33.89 0.06
N VAL A 369 14.75 33.83 1.17
CA VAL A 369 13.91 34.96 1.61
C VAL A 369 14.77 36.19 1.89
N LEU A 370 15.90 36.00 2.56
CA LEU A 370 16.85 37.09 2.85
C LEU A 370 17.44 37.70 1.56
N LEU A 371 17.81 36.85 0.59
CA LEU A 371 18.31 37.31 -0.72
C LEU A 371 17.27 38.15 -1.45
N VAL A 372 16.02 37.69 -1.52
CA VAL A 372 14.92 38.44 -2.12
C VAL A 372 14.73 39.78 -1.40
N PHE A 373 14.80 39.79 -0.08
CA PHE A 373 14.71 41.00 0.72
C PHE A 373 15.84 42.00 0.40
N CYS A 374 17.08 41.49 0.33
CA CYS A 374 18.24 42.34 -0.07
C CYS A 374 18.10 42.93 -1.50
N LEU A 375 17.60 42.14 -2.46
CA LEU A 375 17.34 42.61 -3.82
C LEU A 375 16.25 43.70 -3.83
N LEU A 376 15.18 43.52 -3.07
CA LEU A 376 14.12 44.54 -3.00
C LEU A 376 14.60 45.83 -2.33
N LEU A 377 15.52 45.74 -1.35
CA LEU A 377 16.20 46.90 -0.78
C LEU A 377 17.06 47.61 -1.82
N GLY A 378 17.86 46.84 -2.60
CA GLY A 378 18.77 47.39 -3.61
C GLY A 378 18.06 48.11 -4.77
N VAL A 379 16.85 47.71 -5.09
CA VAL A 379 16.00 48.33 -6.15
C VAL A 379 15.14 49.50 -5.60
N GLY A 380 15.22 49.80 -4.27
CA GLY A 380 14.39 50.86 -3.64
C GLY A 380 12.91 50.48 -3.48
N ALA A 381 12.53 49.22 -3.75
CA ALA A 381 11.14 48.77 -3.63
C ALA A 381 10.60 48.80 -2.18
N LEU A 382 11.49 48.86 -1.18
CA LEU A 382 11.21 48.89 0.23
C LEU A 382 11.40 50.28 0.88
N ASP A 383 11.61 51.32 0.06
CA ASP A 383 11.91 52.69 0.54
C ASP A 383 10.71 53.44 1.16
N GLY A 384 9.61 52.76 1.42
CA GLY A 384 8.39 53.46 1.84
C GLY A 384 8.13 53.48 3.33
N SER A 385 8.19 52.39 4.02
CA SER A 385 7.86 52.35 5.46
C SER A 385 8.31 51.04 6.12
N ALA A 386 8.57 51.09 7.45
CA ALA A 386 8.82 49.91 8.25
C ALA A 386 7.67 48.90 8.20
N ALA A 387 6.45 49.32 7.93
CA ALA A 387 5.28 48.46 7.76
C ALA A 387 5.43 47.56 6.51
N VAL A 388 5.94 48.09 5.39
CA VAL A 388 6.21 47.32 4.18
C VAL A 388 7.32 46.28 4.42
N THR A 389 8.39 46.66 5.11
CA THR A 389 9.48 45.79 5.51
C THR A 389 8.98 44.62 6.36
N LEU A 390 8.16 44.91 7.35
CA LEU A 390 7.56 43.88 8.23
C LEU A 390 6.59 42.96 7.47
N ALA A 391 5.77 43.52 6.57
CA ALA A 391 4.88 42.71 5.73
C ALA A 391 5.64 41.69 4.85
N TRP A 392 6.77 42.11 4.26
CA TRP A 392 7.65 41.20 3.50
C TRP A 392 8.30 40.15 4.39
N ALA A 393 8.75 40.51 5.60
CA ALA A 393 9.30 39.53 6.54
C ALA A 393 8.24 38.49 6.98
N ILE A 394 7.01 38.93 7.24
CA ILE A 394 5.86 38.06 7.57
C ILE A 394 5.57 37.10 6.39
N LEU A 395 5.53 37.59 5.15
CA LEU A 395 5.33 36.75 3.98
C LEU A 395 6.48 35.74 3.80
N GLY A 396 7.72 36.18 4.04
CA GLY A 396 8.91 35.34 4.05
C GLY A 396 8.84 34.20 5.10
N GLY A 397 8.42 34.54 6.31
CA GLY A 397 8.16 33.57 7.37
C GLY A 397 7.11 32.52 6.97
N LEU A 398 5.96 32.98 6.44
CA LEU A 398 4.90 32.09 5.95
C LEU A 398 5.43 31.12 4.88
N ALA A 399 6.20 31.61 3.91
CA ALA A 399 6.81 30.82 2.86
C ALA A 399 7.82 29.80 3.40
N THR A 400 8.66 30.21 4.36
CA THR A 400 9.65 29.33 5.02
C THR A 400 8.95 28.21 5.80
N GLY A 401 7.93 28.51 6.56
CA GLY A 401 7.14 27.52 7.28
C GLY A 401 6.50 26.48 6.35
N ALA A 402 5.95 26.93 5.23
CA ALA A 402 5.40 26.02 4.22
C ALA A 402 6.49 25.18 3.53
N ALA A 403 7.66 25.78 3.21
CA ALA A 403 8.78 25.10 2.54
C ALA A 403 9.36 23.95 3.37
N TYR A 404 9.29 24.00 4.68
CA TYR A 404 9.82 22.97 5.57
C TYR A 404 9.09 21.63 5.46
N GLU A 405 7.82 21.63 5.05
CA GLU A 405 7.00 20.41 4.98
C GLU A 405 6.73 19.92 3.55
N LEU A 406 6.56 20.83 2.59
CA LEU A 406 6.14 20.47 1.23
C LEU A 406 6.96 19.36 0.55
N PRO A 407 8.32 19.32 0.69
CA PRO A 407 9.15 18.31 0.03
C PRO A 407 8.92 16.86 0.51
N MET A 408 8.48 16.69 1.76
CA MET A 408 8.27 15.36 2.37
C MET A 408 6.85 14.82 2.17
N ARG A 409 5.95 15.65 1.68
CA ARG A 409 4.51 15.37 1.59
C ARG A 409 4.19 14.05 0.86
N ALA A 410 4.84 13.79 -0.26
CA ALA A 410 4.53 12.62 -1.08
C ALA A 410 4.85 11.29 -0.37
N THR A 411 6.01 11.22 0.29
CA THR A 411 6.47 10.04 1.01
C THR A 411 5.71 9.85 2.32
N GLU A 412 5.47 10.91 3.06
CA GLU A 412 4.80 10.85 4.36
C GLU A 412 3.31 10.55 4.28
N ALA A 413 2.63 10.97 3.21
CA ALA A 413 1.22 10.66 3.02
C ALA A 413 0.95 9.13 2.94
N GLY A 414 1.86 8.37 2.33
CA GLY A 414 1.82 6.90 2.29
C GLY A 414 2.00 6.29 3.67
N VAL A 415 3.05 6.71 4.37
CA VAL A 415 3.37 6.27 5.75
C VAL A 415 2.21 6.56 6.69
N LEU A 416 1.70 7.80 6.69
CA LEU A 416 0.61 8.22 7.57
C LEU A 416 -0.69 7.43 7.30
N ARG A 417 -1.01 7.16 6.04
CA ARG A 417 -2.21 6.38 5.69
C ARG A 417 -2.15 4.97 6.27
N ARG A 418 -1.01 4.29 6.12
CA ARG A 418 -0.79 2.95 6.65
C ARG A 418 -0.84 2.94 8.18
N GLU A 419 -0.10 3.84 8.83
CA GLU A 419 -0.03 3.90 10.29
C GLU A 419 -1.37 4.28 10.95
N ARG A 420 -2.17 5.12 10.30
CA ARG A 420 -3.54 5.42 10.76
C ARG A 420 -4.43 4.18 10.73
N PHE A 421 -4.30 3.33 9.73
CA PHE A 421 -5.01 2.06 9.69
C PHE A 421 -4.63 1.18 10.88
N SER A 422 -3.37 1.18 11.27
CA SER A 422 -2.86 0.44 12.43
C SER A 422 -3.16 1.12 13.79
N GLY A 423 -3.84 2.29 13.81
CA GLY A 423 -4.26 2.98 15.04
C GLY A 423 -3.42 4.18 15.45
N LEU A 424 -2.60 4.73 14.54
CA LEU A 424 -1.87 5.98 14.80
C LEU A 424 -2.84 7.17 14.97
N SER A 425 -2.62 7.92 16.04
CA SER A 425 -3.32 9.19 16.28
C SER A 425 -2.77 10.30 15.37
N THR A 426 -3.61 10.81 14.46
CA THR A 426 -3.23 11.94 13.58
C THR A 426 -2.81 13.19 14.34
N PRO A 427 -3.52 13.63 15.41
CA PRO A 427 -3.07 14.76 16.22
C PRO A 427 -1.69 14.54 16.83
N ALA A 428 -1.43 13.34 17.40
CA ALA A 428 -0.11 13.02 17.97
C ALA A 428 1.00 13.10 16.92
N PHE A 429 0.74 12.62 15.71
CA PHE A 429 1.70 12.70 14.60
C PHE A 429 2.01 14.16 14.22
N LEU A 430 0.99 15.00 14.03
CA LEU A 430 1.16 16.41 13.66
C LEU A 430 1.85 17.20 14.78
N THR A 431 1.48 16.96 16.04
CA THR A 431 2.10 17.59 17.20
C THR A 431 3.58 17.20 17.32
N ALA A 432 3.91 15.92 17.21
CA ALA A 432 5.30 15.46 17.25
C ALA A 432 6.15 16.11 16.15
N LYS A 433 5.59 16.25 14.96
CA LYS A 433 6.27 16.88 13.84
C LYS A 433 6.48 18.37 14.05
N ALA A 434 5.45 19.07 14.53
CA ALA A 434 5.55 20.47 14.91
C ALA A 434 6.65 20.69 15.97
N ILE A 435 6.69 19.87 17.03
CA ILE A 435 7.71 19.96 18.09
C ILE A 435 9.13 19.85 17.51
N VAL A 436 9.34 18.99 16.52
CA VAL A 436 10.67 18.80 15.90
C VAL A 436 11.05 19.96 14.98
N LEU A 437 10.08 20.56 14.27
CA LEU A 437 10.35 21.60 13.27
C LEU A 437 10.35 23.03 13.87
N LEU A 438 9.62 23.28 14.95
CA LEU A 438 9.51 24.61 15.56
C LEU A 438 10.86 25.23 15.97
N PRO A 439 11.83 24.51 16.56
CA PRO A 439 13.13 25.08 16.90
C PRO A 439 13.91 25.56 15.67
N ALA A 440 13.83 24.81 14.58
CA ALA A 440 14.48 25.17 13.32
C ALA A 440 13.82 26.39 12.66
N LEU A 441 12.50 26.52 12.75
CA LEU A 441 11.77 27.71 12.32
C LEU A 441 12.15 28.93 13.14
N ALA A 442 12.25 28.79 14.46
CA ALA A 442 12.67 29.88 15.34
C ALA A 442 14.03 30.45 14.94
N VAL A 443 14.99 29.57 14.60
CA VAL A 443 16.30 29.99 14.09
C VAL A 443 16.21 30.64 12.72
N ALA A 444 15.38 30.10 11.82
CA ALA A 444 15.20 30.65 10.46
C ALA A 444 14.62 32.08 10.51
N ASP A 445 13.69 32.35 11.40
CA ASP A 445 13.06 33.66 11.56
C ASP A 445 14.03 34.73 12.10
N VAL A 446 14.97 34.30 12.96
CA VAL A 446 16.09 35.19 13.38
C VAL A 446 16.95 35.57 12.17
N ILE A 447 17.24 34.62 11.26
CA ILE A 447 17.99 34.87 10.04
C ILE A 447 17.23 35.83 9.10
N ILE A 448 15.93 35.64 8.94
CA ILE A 448 15.08 36.51 8.10
C ILE A 448 15.09 37.96 8.62
N LEU A 449 15.08 38.15 9.93
CA LEU A 449 15.04 39.48 10.57
C LEU A 449 16.44 40.09 10.76
N ALA A 450 17.51 39.38 10.52
CA ALA A 450 18.86 39.90 10.77
C ALA A 450 19.17 41.16 9.94
N VAL A 451 18.85 41.19 8.66
CA VAL A 451 19.13 42.37 7.78
C VAL A 451 18.16 43.52 8.08
N PRO A 452 16.84 43.33 8.19
CA PRO A 452 15.94 44.42 8.60
C PRO A 452 16.30 45.03 9.97
N GLY A 453 16.75 44.17 10.94
CA GLY A 453 17.18 44.60 12.25
C GLY A 453 18.46 45.44 12.23
N LEU A 454 19.49 44.99 11.46
CA LEU A 454 20.76 45.71 11.25
C LEU A 454 20.56 47.04 10.49
N ALA A 455 19.57 47.10 9.61
CA ALA A 455 19.25 48.30 8.84
C ALA A 455 18.36 49.30 9.63
N ASP A 456 18.09 49.06 10.93
CA ASP A 456 17.24 49.84 11.82
C ASP A 456 15.84 50.17 11.24
N ARG A 457 15.30 49.23 10.48
CA ARG A 457 13.99 49.38 9.82
C ARG A 457 12.81 48.78 10.58
N LEU A 458 13.03 48.32 11.83
CA LEU A 458 12.00 47.71 12.68
C LEU A 458 11.45 48.74 13.71
N GLN A 459 10.41 49.50 13.34
CA GLN A 459 9.80 50.51 14.20
C GLN A 459 9.23 49.97 15.54
N GLN A 460 8.80 48.69 15.55
CA GLN A 460 8.19 48.05 16.72
C GLN A 460 9.20 47.35 17.63
N GLY A 461 10.49 47.45 17.31
CA GLY A 461 11.54 46.70 17.97
C GLY A 461 11.64 45.25 17.47
N PHE A 462 12.81 44.63 17.66
CA PHE A 462 13.11 43.29 17.18
C PHE A 462 12.14 42.22 17.75
N GLY A 463 11.81 42.28 19.03
CA GLY A 463 10.99 41.28 19.71
C GLY A 463 9.56 41.10 19.16
N LEU A 464 8.87 42.24 18.94
CA LEU A 464 7.51 42.18 18.37
C LEU A 464 7.51 41.77 16.92
N SER A 465 8.48 42.23 16.12
CA SER A 465 8.66 41.83 14.74
C SER A 465 8.97 40.30 14.64
N TYR A 466 9.80 39.79 15.53
CA TYR A 466 10.10 38.36 15.62
C TYR A 466 8.83 37.54 15.93
N LEU A 467 8.03 37.95 16.91
CA LEU A 467 6.79 37.24 17.23
C LEU A 467 5.82 37.20 16.03
N ALA A 468 5.71 38.32 15.29
CA ALA A 468 4.85 38.38 14.13
C ALA A 468 5.32 37.43 12.99
N VAL A 469 6.63 37.40 12.69
CA VAL A 469 7.21 36.53 11.67
C VAL A 469 7.12 35.09 12.11
N PHE A 470 7.44 34.76 13.37
CA PHE A 470 7.34 33.41 13.90
C PHE A 470 5.88 32.90 13.87
N ALA A 471 4.91 33.74 14.23
CA ALA A 471 3.50 33.35 14.10
C ALA A 471 3.12 33.04 12.64
N ALA A 472 3.59 33.84 11.68
CA ALA A 472 3.39 33.57 10.25
C ALA A 472 4.05 32.26 9.78
N SER A 473 5.27 31.98 10.22
CA SER A 473 5.99 30.75 9.95
C SER A 473 5.25 29.52 10.49
N VAL A 474 4.71 29.61 11.70
CA VAL A 474 3.87 28.56 12.31
C VAL A 474 2.59 28.35 11.52
N ILE A 475 1.94 29.42 11.04
CA ILE A 475 0.76 29.34 10.17
C ILE A 475 1.12 28.64 8.84
N GLY A 476 2.23 29.00 8.21
CA GLY A 476 2.73 28.36 7.00
C GLY A 476 2.97 26.86 7.18
N LEU A 477 3.64 26.49 8.26
CA LEU A 477 3.87 25.09 8.62
C LEU A 477 2.55 24.34 8.89
N ALA A 478 1.63 24.94 9.67
CA ALA A 478 0.35 24.34 9.96
C ALA A 478 -0.50 24.13 8.71
N GLY A 479 -0.49 25.10 7.77
CA GLY A 479 -1.13 24.98 6.47
C GLY A 479 -0.57 23.82 5.65
N ALA A 480 0.75 23.69 5.59
CA ALA A 480 1.43 22.58 4.90
C ALA A 480 1.09 21.24 5.57
N LEU A 481 1.16 21.13 6.89
CA LEU A 481 0.81 19.92 7.65
C LEU A 481 -0.68 19.53 7.47
N ALA A 482 -1.59 20.50 7.39
CA ALA A 482 -3.01 20.24 7.17
C ALA A 482 -3.27 19.53 5.83
N THR A 483 -2.39 19.73 4.84
CA THR A 483 -2.49 19.04 3.54
C THR A 483 -2.15 17.55 3.58
N LEU A 484 -1.46 17.09 4.64
CA LEU A 484 -1.18 15.66 4.86
C LEU A 484 -2.42 14.91 5.34
N VAL A 485 -3.36 15.61 5.99
CA VAL A 485 -4.56 14.99 6.53
C VAL A 485 -5.59 14.82 5.41
N PRO A 486 -5.96 13.57 5.05
CA PRO A 486 -7.02 13.37 4.07
C PRO A 486 -8.32 13.99 4.63
N ARG A 487 -8.95 14.86 3.85
CA ARG A 487 -10.22 15.47 4.22
C ARG A 487 -11.26 14.38 4.47
N LYS A 488 -11.82 14.32 5.68
CA LYS A 488 -12.98 13.45 5.98
C LYS A 488 -14.10 13.79 5.01
N SER A 489 -14.67 12.77 4.37
CA SER A 489 -15.90 12.93 3.61
C SER A 489 -17.03 13.25 4.59
N PRO A 490 -17.96 14.18 4.27
CA PRO A 490 -19.16 14.42 5.09
C PRO A 490 -20.01 13.17 5.37
N ARG A 491 -19.80 12.09 4.61
CA ARG A 491 -20.48 10.78 4.78
C ARG A 491 -19.74 9.80 5.70
N ASP A 492 -18.59 10.17 6.23
CA ASP A 492 -17.86 9.36 7.23
C ASP A 492 -18.36 9.62 8.67
N GLN A 493 -19.40 10.45 8.83
CA GLN A 493 -20.13 10.56 10.10
C GLN A 493 -21.04 9.32 10.21
N PRO A 494 -20.99 8.58 11.35
CA PRO A 494 -21.98 7.57 11.62
C PRO A 494 -23.36 8.22 11.56
N SER A 495 -24.23 7.71 10.71
CA SER A 495 -25.64 8.09 10.71
C SER A 495 -26.18 7.87 12.12
N LEU A 496 -26.63 8.97 12.77
CA LEU A 496 -27.37 8.87 14.02
C LEU A 496 -28.49 7.83 13.83
N PRO A 497 -28.69 6.91 14.78
CA PRO A 497 -29.78 5.98 14.70
C PRO A 497 -31.09 6.78 14.64
N THR A 498 -31.85 6.60 13.55
CA THR A 498 -33.21 7.12 13.46
C THR A 498 -34.01 6.50 14.60
N PRO A 499 -34.76 7.30 15.39
CA PRO A 499 -35.66 6.74 16.39
C PRO A 499 -36.66 5.83 15.68
N ARG A 500 -36.79 4.59 16.15
CA ARG A 500 -37.81 3.67 15.70
C ARG A 500 -39.18 4.20 16.12
N PRO A 501 -40.19 4.10 15.25
CA PRO A 501 -41.57 4.45 15.60
C PRO A 501 -42.14 3.56 16.70
#